data_1eb4617dcabd7acce3960ddf580ae118
#
_entry.id   1eb4617dcabd7acce3960ddf580ae118
#
_cell.length_a   1.000
_cell.length_b   1.000
_cell.length_c   1.000
_cell.angle_alpha   90.00
_cell.angle_beta   90.00
_cell.angle_gamma   90.00
#
_symmetry.space_group_name_H-M   'P 1'
#
loop_
_entity.id
_entity.type
_entity.pdbx_description
1 polymer ?
#
loop_
_entity_poly.entity_id
_entity_poly.type
_entity_poly.pdbx_seq_one_letter_code
_entity_poly.pdbx_strand_id
1 'polypeptide(L)'
;MFENITAAPADPILGLADLFRADDRPEKINLGIGVYKDETGKTPVLTSVKKAEQYLLENETTKNYLGIDGIPEFGRCTQELLFGKGNAIIADKRARTAQTPGGTGALRVAADFLAKNTDVKRVWVSNPSWPNHKSVFTSCLLYTSPSPRDCS
;
A
#
# COMPACT_ATOMS: atom_id res chain seq x y z
N MET A 1 -14.23 -31.78 -5.43
CA MET A 1 -13.22 -30.97 -4.73
C MET A 1 -13.64 -29.51 -4.62
N PHE A 2 -14.41 -28.99 -5.57
CA PHE A 2 -14.86 -27.57 -5.60
C PHE A 2 -16.37 -27.40 -5.44
N GLU A 3 -17.10 -28.50 -5.18
CA GLU A 3 -18.57 -28.50 -5.09
C GLU A 3 -19.12 -27.62 -3.96
N ASN A 4 -18.31 -27.34 -2.95
CA ASN A 4 -18.69 -26.53 -1.79
C ASN A 4 -18.21 -25.09 -1.86
N ILE A 5 -17.61 -24.67 -2.99
CA ILE A 5 -17.17 -23.27 -3.17
C ILE A 5 -18.37 -22.48 -3.70
N THR A 6 -18.85 -21.55 -2.87
CA THR A 6 -19.87 -20.58 -3.28
C THR A 6 -19.21 -19.34 -3.88
N ALA A 7 -19.88 -18.70 -4.84
CA ALA A 7 -19.43 -17.43 -5.39
C ALA A 7 -19.32 -16.39 -4.27
N ALA A 8 -18.23 -15.65 -4.25
CA ALA A 8 -18.08 -14.52 -3.34
C ALA A 8 -19.15 -13.44 -3.65
N PRO A 9 -19.62 -12.70 -2.65
CA PRO A 9 -20.51 -11.57 -2.90
C PRO A 9 -19.80 -10.54 -3.79
N ALA A 10 -20.60 -9.75 -4.54
CA ALA A 10 -20.06 -8.67 -5.37
C ALA A 10 -19.20 -7.73 -4.53
N ASP A 11 -18.06 -7.31 -5.09
CA ASP A 11 -17.17 -6.37 -4.40
C ASP A 11 -17.91 -5.03 -4.16
N PRO A 12 -18.05 -4.59 -2.91
CA PRO A 12 -18.80 -3.38 -2.59
C PRO A 12 -18.13 -2.10 -3.13
N ILE A 13 -16.84 -2.13 -3.43
CA ILE A 13 -16.09 -0.98 -3.94
C ILE A 13 -16.25 -0.89 -5.46
N LEU A 14 -16.13 -2.01 -6.18
CA LEU A 14 -16.28 -2.03 -7.64
C LEU A 14 -17.72 -1.71 -8.07
N GLY A 15 -18.72 -2.15 -7.31
CA GLY A 15 -20.12 -1.78 -7.54
C GLY A 15 -20.40 -0.28 -7.44
N LEU A 16 -19.66 0.46 -6.58
CA LEU A 16 -19.76 1.91 -6.50
C LEU A 16 -19.30 2.62 -7.77
N ALA A 17 -18.37 2.05 -8.51
CA ALA A 17 -17.92 2.62 -9.79
C ALA A 17 -19.02 2.59 -10.86
N ASP A 18 -19.85 1.56 -10.86
CA ASP A 18 -20.99 1.45 -11.76
C ASP A 18 -22.10 2.45 -11.38
N LEU A 19 -22.41 2.58 -10.10
CA LEU A 19 -23.35 3.59 -9.61
C LEU A 19 -22.87 5.01 -9.92
N PHE A 20 -21.58 5.29 -9.75
CA PHE A 20 -21.02 6.59 -10.10
C PHE A 20 -21.14 6.88 -11.61
N ARG A 21 -20.91 5.88 -12.47
CA ARG A 21 -21.07 6.06 -13.92
C ARG A 21 -22.52 6.32 -14.31
N ALA A 22 -23.47 5.67 -13.65
CA ALA A 22 -24.89 5.82 -13.91
C ALA A 22 -25.51 7.11 -13.34
N ASP A 23 -24.82 7.82 -12.49
CA ASP A 23 -25.27 9.09 -11.93
C ASP A 23 -24.98 10.23 -12.92
N ASP A 24 -26.01 10.96 -13.38
CA ASP A 24 -25.88 12.03 -14.37
C ASP A 24 -25.61 13.42 -13.76
N ARG A 25 -25.48 13.52 -12.43
CA ARG A 25 -25.23 14.81 -11.78
C ARG A 25 -23.82 15.31 -12.10
N PRO A 26 -23.67 16.59 -12.58
CA PRO A 26 -22.37 17.11 -12.99
C PRO A 26 -21.40 17.34 -11.83
N GLU A 27 -21.90 17.62 -10.63
CA GLU A 27 -21.11 17.89 -9.42
C GLU A 27 -20.67 16.64 -8.66
N LYS A 28 -20.93 15.45 -9.19
CA LYS A 28 -20.54 14.18 -8.54
C LYS A 28 -19.03 14.03 -8.42
N ILE A 29 -18.57 13.54 -7.27
CA ILE A 29 -17.15 13.28 -6.98
C ILE A 29 -16.96 11.80 -6.66
N ASN A 30 -16.02 11.15 -7.35
CA ASN A 30 -15.70 9.75 -7.12
C ASN A 30 -14.61 9.64 -6.04
N LEU A 31 -14.97 9.16 -4.87
CA LEU A 31 -14.06 8.87 -3.75
C LEU A 31 -13.92 7.36 -3.48
N GLY A 32 -14.42 6.51 -4.40
CA GLY A 32 -14.43 5.06 -4.23
C GLY A 32 -13.05 4.39 -4.29
N ILE A 33 -12.05 5.04 -4.91
CA ILE A 33 -10.69 4.52 -5.01
C ILE A 33 -9.70 5.60 -4.57
N GLY A 34 -8.79 5.23 -3.66
CA GLY A 34 -7.72 6.09 -3.16
C GLY A 34 -6.61 6.30 -4.20
N VAL A 35 -6.85 7.18 -5.17
CA VAL A 35 -5.89 7.58 -6.20
C VAL A 35 -5.88 9.10 -6.30
N TYR A 36 -4.71 9.69 -6.50
CA TYR A 36 -4.61 11.13 -6.76
C TYR A 36 -5.42 11.53 -8.01
N LYS A 37 -6.18 12.61 -7.88
CA LYS A 37 -6.90 13.23 -9.00
C LYS A 37 -6.62 14.72 -9.03
N ASP A 38 -6.43 15.25 -10.22
CA ASP A 38 -6.31 16.68 -10.45
C ASP A 38 -7.70 17.39 -10.40
N GLU A 39 -7.71 18.70 -10.61
CA GLU A 39 -8.92 19.52 -10.60
C GLU A 39 -9.95 19.09 -11.66
N THR A 40 -9.51 18.40 -12.71
CA THR A 40 -10.38 17.86 -13.77
C THR A 40 -10.87 16.43 -13.47
N GLY A 41 -10.53 15.86 -12.31
CA GLY A 41 -10.88 14.50 -11.92
C GLY A 41 -10.05 13.42 -12.60
N LYS A 42 -8.98 13.78 -13.30
CA LYS A 42 -8.06 12.84 -13.97
C LYS A 42 -6.89 12.46 -13.08
N THR A 43 -6.32 11.30 -13.31
CA THR A 43 -5.10 10.82 -12.68
C THR A 43 -3.93 11.00 -13.65
N PRO A 44 -3.21 12.14 -13.59
CA PRO A 44 -2.09 12.37 -14.50
C PRO A 44 -0.88 11.52 -14.11
N VAL A 45 -0.07 11.16 -15.11
CA VAL A 45 1.25 10.60 -14.84
C VAL A 45 2.19 11.75 -14.47
N LEU A 46 2.78 11.70 -13.26
CA LEU A 46 3.68 12.75 -12.79
C LEU A 46 4.92 12.85 -13.69
N THR A 47 5.39 14.07 -13.93
CA THR A 47 6.59 14.33 -14.74
C THR A 47 7.83 13.62 -14.18
N SER A 48 7.96 13.51 -12.86
CA SER A 48 9.04 12.76 -12.21
C SER A 48 9.02 11.28 -12.57
N VAL A 49 7.82 10.68 -12.66
CA VAL A 49 7.66 9.28 -13.08
C VAL A 49 8.08 9.12 -14.53
N LYS A 50 7.64 10.00 -15.42
CA LYS A 50 8.04 9.96 -16.84
C LYS A 50 9.55 10.10 -17.05
N LYS A 51 10.20 10.98 -16.28
CA LYS A 51 11.66 11.12 -16.31
C LYS A 51 12.38 9.87 -15.79
N ALA A 52 11.84 9.22 -14.75
CA ALA A 52 12.40 7.99 -14.22
C ALA A 52 12.24 6.81 -15.22
N GLU A 53 11.08 6.68 -15.87
CA GLU A 53 10.84 5.70 -16.93
C GLU A 53 11.84 5.88 -18.08
N GLN A 54 12.03 7.13 -18.54
CA GLN A 54 12.98 7.44 -19.61
C GLN A 54 14.41 7.11 -19.19
N TYR A 55 14.80 7.47 -17.96
CA TYR A 55 16.13 7.14 -17.44
C TYR A 55 16.37 5.62 -17.41
N LEU A 56 15.38 4.84 -16.95
CA LEU A 56 15.48 3.37 -16.94
C LEU A 56 15.59 2.82 -18.36
N LEU A 57 14.80 3.33 -19.30
CA LEU A 57 14.86 2.90 -20.70
C LEU A 57 16.26 3.09 -21.31
N GLU A 58 16.92 4.20 -21.00
CA GLU A 58 18.22 4.56 -21.56
C GLU A 58 19.41 3.90 -20.84
N ASN A 59 19.30 3.61 -19.56
CA ASN A 59 20.45 3.26 -18.72
C ASN A 59 20.38 1.86 -18.11
N GLU A 60 19.20 1.20 -18.11
CA GLU A 60 19.07 -0.13 -17.54
C GLU A 60 19.67 -1.18 -18.48
N THR A 61 20.69 -1.87 -18.01
CA THR A 61 21.44 -2.85 -18.82
C THR A 61 21.19 -4.31 -18.41
N THR A 62 20.44 -4.54 -17.32
CA THR A 62 20.20 -5.89 -16.78
C THR A 62 18.85 -5.99 -16.11
N LYS A 63 18.26 -7.19 -16.13
CA LYS A 63 17.06 -7.62 -15.39
C LYS A 63 17.39 -8.75 -14.42
N ASN A 64 18.59 -8.75 -13.84
CA ASN A 64 19.00 -9.77 -12.88
C ASN A 64 18.12 -9.75 -11.63
N TYR A 65 18.15 -10.86 -10.89
CA TYR A 65 17.55 -10.93 -9.56
C TYR A 65 18.13 -9.86 -8.63
N LEU A 66 17.25 -9.27 -7.84
CA LEU A 66 17.64 -8.34 -6.77
C LEU A 66 18.06 -9.12 -5.52
N GLY A 67 18.75 -8.44 -4.62
CA GLY A 67 18.94 -8.93 -3.26
C GLY A 67 17.63 -9.05 -2.49
N ILE A 68 17.64 -9.72 -1.34
CA ILE A 68 16.45 -9.95 -0.50
C ILE A 68 15.76 -8.63 -0.10
N ASP A 69 16.53 -7.59 0.17
CA ASP A 69 16.01 -6.26 0.57
C ASP A 69 15.54 -5.41 -0.61
N GLY A 70 15.81 -5.84 -1.85
CA GLY A 70 15.53 -5.06 -3.06
C GLY A 70 16.68 -4.15 -3.46
N ILE A 71 16.36 -3.01 -4.08
CA ILE A 71 17.32 -2.02 -4.57
C ILE A 71 17.76 -1.10 -3.41
N PRO A 72 19.09 -1.02 -3.07
CA PRO A 72 19.56 -0.21 -1.95
C PRO A 72 19.19 1.28 -2.08
N GLU A 73 19.30 1.85 -3.29
CA GLU A 73 18.93 3.25 -3.56
C GLU A 73 17.44 3.50 -3.35
N PHE A 74 16.57 2.55 -3.72
CA PHE A 74 15.15 2.63 -3.43
C PHE A 74 14.91 2.72 -1.93
N GLY A 75 15.55 1.86 -1.14
CA GLY A 75 15.49 1.86 0.32
C GLY A 75 15.92 3.19 0.92
N ARG A 76 17.08 3.74 0.47
CA ARG A 76 17.60 5.02 0.92
C ARG A 76 16.64 6.18 0.58
N CYS A 77 16.18 6.26 -0.67
CA CYS A 77 15.25 7.30 -1.10
C CYS A 77 13.92 7.25 -0.35
N THR A 78 13.41 6.06 -0.08
CA THR A 78 12.18 5.86 0.71
C THR A 78 12.35 6.36 2.14
N GLN A 79 13.49 6.06 2.79
CA GLN A 79 13.79 6.55 4.13
C GLN A 79 13.94 8.07 4.17
N GLU A 80 14.64 8.65 3.19
CA GLU A 80 14.79 10.11 3.10
C GLU A 80 13.46 10.82 2.85
N LEU A 81 12.58 10.23 2.05
CA LEU A 81 11.24 10.76 1.81
C LEU A 81 10.37 10.73 3.08
N LEU A 82 10.46 9.64 3.84
CA LEU A 82 9.62 9.44 5.03
C LEU A 82 10.10 10.24 6.24
N PHE A 83 11.41 10.26 6.50
CA PHE A 83 12.00 10.84 7.71
C PHE A 83 12.68 12.18 7.50
N GLY A 84 12.93 12.56 6.27
CA GLY A 84 13.73 13.73 5.89
C GLY A 84 15.20 13.38 5.73
N LYS A 85 15.85 14.02 4.76
CA LYS A 85 17.25 13.83 4.47
C LYS A 85 18.11 14.26 5.67
N GLY A 86 19.06 13.42 6.07
CA GLY A 86 19.93 13.67 7.20
C GLY A 86 19.32 13.39 8.58
N ASN A 87 18.12 12.82 8.66
CA ASN A 87 17.50 12.47 9.93
C ASN A 87 18.35 11.44 10.72
N ALA A 88 18.44 11.64 12.04
CA ALA A 88 19.19 10.77 12.94
C ALA A 88 18.75 9.29 12.86
N ILE A 89 17.46 9.01 12.63
CA ILE A 89 16.96 7.64 12.47
C ILE A 89 17.68 6.90 11.35
N ILE A 90 18.01 7.61 10.26
CA ILE A 90 18.76 7.04 9.12
C ILE A 90 20.25 6.93 9.46
N ALA A 91 20.83 7.99 10.01
CA ALA A 91 22.26 8.06 10.37
C ALA A 91 22.63 6.97 11.39
N ASP A 92 21.79 6.77 12.39
CA ASP A 92 21.97 5.78 13.46
C ASP A 92 21.55 4.35 13.01
N LYS A 93 21.20 4.16 11.73
CA LYS A 93 20.80 2.86 11.15
C LYS A 93 19.58 2.21 11.87
N ARG A 94 18.70 3.03 12.42
CA ARG A 94 17.48 2.57 13.10
C ARG A 94 16.31 2.28 12.14
N ALA A 95 16.43 2.72 10.88
CA ALA A 95 15.49 2.41 9.82
C ALA A 95 16.07 1.36 8.86
N ARG A 96 15.23 0.40 8.47
CA ARG A 96 15.51 -0.57 7.41
C ARG A 96 14.34 -0.58 6.45
N THR A 97 14.63 -0.78 5.18
CA THR A 97 13.62 -0.85 4.13
C THR A 97 13.79 -2.14 3.35
N ALA A 98 12.69 -2.84 3.15
CA ALA A 98 12.61 -3.96 2.23
C ALA A 98 11.64 -3.61 1.10
N GLN A 99 12.07 -3.79 -0.14
CA GLN A 99 11.23 -3.61 -1.31
C GLN A 99 10.33 -4.83 -1.49
N THR A 100 9.04 -4.60 -1.68
CA THR A 100 8.03 -5.65 -1.81
C THR A 100 7.13 -5.39 -3.02
N PRO A 101 6.42 -6.41 -3.53
CA PRO A 101 5.46 -6.21 -4.62
C PRO A 101 4.22 -5.47 -4.11
N GLY A 102 4.29 -4.14 -4.14
CA GLY A 102 3.20 -3.25 -3.73
C GLY A 102 2.90 -3.24 -2.22
N GLY A 103 1.88 -2.45 -1.83
CA GLY A 103 1.48 -2.28 -0.43
C GLY A 103 0.95 -3.56 0.22
N THR A 104 0.22 -4.38 -0.51
CA THR A 104 -0.27 -5.67 0.00
C THR A 104 0.89 -6.61 0.37
N GLY A 105 1.92 -6.70 -0.49
CA GLY A 105 3.14 -7.45 -0.18
C GLY A 105 3.85 -6.90 1.06
N ALA A 106 3.94 -5.57 1.18
CA ALA A 106 4.55 -4.90 2.33
C ALA A 106 3.82 -5.23 3.64
N LEU A 107 2.49 -5.14 3.64
CA LEU A 107 1.67 -5.49 4.81
C LEU A 107 1.83 -6.95 5.20
N ARG A 108 1.87 -7.86 4.23
CA ARG A 108 2.05 -9.28 4.49
C ARG A 108 3.43 -9.57 5.11
N VAL A 109 4.50 -9.03 4.54
CA VAL A 109 5.86 -9.20 5.08
C VAL A 109 5.96 -8.63 6.49
N ALA A 110 5.40 -7.42 6.72
CA ALA A 110 5.39 -6.82 8.05
C ALA A 110 4.60 -7.67 9.07
N ALA A 111 3.44 -8.17 8.69
CA ALA A 111 2.60 -9.01 9.55
C ALA A 111 3.29 -10.34 9.90
N ASP A 112 3.88 -11.03 8.92
CA ASP A 112 4.63 -12.26 9.15
C ASP A 112 5.86 -12.02 10.02
N PHE A 113 6.58 -10.90 9.81
CA PHE A 113 7.72 -10.54 10.62
C PHE A 113 7.34 -10.33 12.08
N LEU A 114 6.30 -9.53 12.35
CA LEU A 114 5.82 -9.26 13.70
C LEU A 114 5.33 -10.54 14.38
N ALA A 115 4.53 -11.34 13.69
CA ALA A 115 3.97 -12.57 14.26
C ALA A 115 5.04 -13.60 14.64
N LYS A 116 6.12 -13.70 13.87
CA LYS A 116 7.18 -14.69 14.04
C LYS A 116 8.30 -14.26 14.99
N ASN A 117 8.57 -12.94 15.06
CA ASN A 117 9.78 -12.44 15.73
C ASN A 117 9.48 -11.57 16.95
N THR A 118 8.21 -11.34 17.29
CA THR A 118 7.82 -10.53 18.43
C THR A 118 6.63 -11.13 19.18
N ASP A 119 6.39 -10.68 20.41
CA ASP A 119 5.20 -11.04 21.21
C ASP A 119 3.98 -10.18 20.88
N VAL A 120 4.06 -9.31 19.87
CA VAL A 120 2.93 -8.48 19.43
C VAL A 120 1.81 -9.37 18.93
N LYS A 121 0.62 -9.22 19.53
CA LYS A 121 -0.60 -9.96 19.14
C LYS A 121 -1.72 -9.03 18.65
N ARG A 122 -1.52 -7.73 18.73
CA ARG A 122 -2.55 -6.74 18.41
C ARG A 122 -2.01 -5.66 17.49
N VAL A 123 -2.79 -5.34 16.47
CA VAL A 123 -2.52 -4.26 15.51
C VAL A 123 -3.68 -3.27 15.56
N TRP A 124 -3.36 -2.00 15.71
CA TRP A 124 -4.33 -0.90 15.67
C TRP A 124 -4.53 -0.46 14.23
N VAL A 125 -5.78 -0.36 13.81
CA VAL A 125 -6.17 0.12 12.48
C VAL A 125 -7.21 1.22 12.62
N SER A 126 -7.22 2.20 11.71
CA SER A 126 -8.21 3.26 11.69
C SER A 126 -9.62 2.72 11.40
N ASN A 127 -10.62 3.46 11.78
CA ASN A 127 -12.01 3.18 11.43
C ASN A 127 -12.65 4.47 10.87
N PRO A 128 -12.95 4.54 9.57
CA PRO A 128 -12.85 3.45 8.58
C PRO A 128 -11.40 3.17 8.16
N SER A 129 -11.19 1.95 7.64
CA SER A 129 -9.92 1.51 7.06
C SER A 129 -10.20 0.58 5.88
N TRP A 130 -9.20 0.38 5.03
CA TRP A 130 -9.32 -0.59 3.94
C TRP A 130 -9.53 -2.00 4.49
N PRO A 131 -10.61 -2.71 4.10
CA PRO A 131 -10.94 -4.02 4.66
C PRO A 131 -9.80 -5.03 4.59
N ASN A 132 -8.96 -4.94 3.56
CA ASN A 132 -7.83 -5.83 3.38
C ASN A 132 -6.74 -5.69 4.47
N HIS A 133 -6.65 -4.54 5.14
CA HIS A 133 -5.76 -4.39 6.30
C HIS A 133 -6.06 -5.46 7.36
N LYS A 134 -7.34 -5.57 7.76
CA LYS A 134 -7.76 -6.58 8.74
C LYS A 134 -7.50 -8.00 8.25
N SER A 135 -7.85 -8.29 7.00
CA SER A 135 -7.69 -9.62 6.41
C SER A 135 -6.23 -10.08 6.39
N VAL A 136 -5.30 -9.21 6.00
CA VAL A 136 -3.87 -9.53 5.96
C VAL A 136 -3.33 -9.83 7.35
N PHE A 137 -3.58 -8.95 8.34
CA PHE A 137 -3.07 -9.16 9.70
C PHE A 137 -3.71 -10.37 10.37
N THR A 138 -5.01 -10.58 10.21
CA THR A 138 -5.70 -11.75 10.77
C THR A 138 -5.17 -13.05 10.19
N SER A 139 -4.84 -13.09 8.90
CA SER A 139 -4.25 -14.28 8.26
C SER A 139 -2.85 -14.63 8.80
N CYS A 140 -2.18 -13.68 9.46
CA CYS A 140 -0.91 -13.88 10.14
C CYS A 140 -1.07 -14.08 11.66
N LEU A 141 -2.27 -14.42 12.14
CA LEU A 141 -2.61 -14.65 13.55
C LEU A 141 -2.42 -13.40 14.45
N LEU A 142 -2.57 -12.21 13.88
CA LEU A 142 -2.58 -10.95 14.62
C LEU A 142 -4.02 -10.45 14.76
N TYR A 143 -4.40 -10.07 15.99
CA TYR A 143 -5.71 -9.48 16.25
C TYR A 143 -5.70 -8.00 15.83
N THR A 144 -6.75 -7.57 15.13
CA THR A 144 -6.94 -6.16 14.76
C THR A 144 -7.91 -5.50 15.74
N SER A 145 -7.63 -4.26 16.11
CA SER A 145 -8.50 -3.43 16.94
C SER A 145 -8.61 -2.03 16.32
N PRO A 146 -9.74 -1.33 16.48
CA PRO A 146 -9.86 0.06 16.08
C PRO A 146 -8.82 0.92 16.83
N SER A 147 -8.31 1.95 16.16
CA SER A 147 -7.43 2.92 16.82
C SER A 147 -8.19 3.65 17.93
N PRO A 148 -7.56 3.92 19.09
CA PRO A 148 -8.19 4.71 20.15
C PRO A 148 -8.62 6.11 19.73
N ARG A 149 -8.04 6.65 18.64
CA ARG A 149 -8.44 7.96 18.08
C ARG A 149 -9.77 7.94 17.34
N ASP A 150 -10.24 6.76 16.95
CA ASP A 150 -11.48 6.58 16.19
C ASP A 150 -12.69 6.28 17.11
N CYS A 151 -12.50 6.34 18.42
CA CYS A 151 -13.51 6.03 19.45
C CYS A 151 -14.16 7.28 20.04
N SER A 152 -14.19 8.40 19.31
CA SER A 152 -14.87 9.64 19.72
C SER A 152 -16.20 9.83 19.00
#